data_9ac1a8f3060088361ab3e4bb9060f4f7
#
_entry.id   9ac1a8f3060088361ab3e4bb9060f4f7
#
_cell.length_a   1.000
_cell.length_b   1.000
_cell.length_c   1.000
_cell.angle_alpha   90.00
_cell.angle_beta   90.00
_cell.angle_gamma   90.00
#
_symmetry.space_group_name_H-M   'P 1'
#
loop_
_entity.id
_entity.type
_entity.pdbx_description
1 polymer ?
#
loop_
_entity_poly.entity_id
_entity_poly.type
_entity_poly.pdbx_seq_one_letter_code
_entity_poly.pdbx_strand_id
1 'polypeptide(L)'
;MADVRVGVPRALLYHEYSALWTTFLTGLGAEVVVSDPTSKTILDEGVKAAVDEACLPVKVFYGHVLDLCRKGVDYIFLPRVVSVERRAFSCPKLLGLPDMIKHNLRPFPYLIDETINLSRQPRQLYGAIWRVAAPLTRNPLRIAGAWRRAIRAHALHEERLRAGYIPGVQAARRGSQPPGDGGRPTWRRGDGLTVAVVGHPYNVYDRHINLDVVARLNQWGVQVVTADMVPATLVREETERMPKDLFWTTGRRILGAAYYFLHSRSVDGLVHLVSFGCGPDSLVGELVQRQAARLRTTPFLLLTLDEHSGEGGLVTRLEAFMDMVRRGREAARAAEAEGGTAR
;
A
#
# COMPACT_ATOMS: atom_id res chain seq x y z
N MET A 1 -30.06 -14.03 17.92
CA MET A 1 -29.15 -14.84 17.09
C MET A 1 -27.77 -14.23 17.33
N ALA A 2 -26.74 -15.04 17.65
CA ALA A 2 -25.38 -14.52 17.76
C ALA A 2 -24.97 -13.90 16.42
N ASP A 3 -24.33 -12.73 16.45
CA ASP A 3 -23.86 -12.09 15.23
C ASP A 3 -22.76 -12.94 14.61
N VAL A 4 -22.83 -13.18 13.30
CA VAL A 4 -21.82 -13.95 12.55
C VAL A 4 -20.51 -13.17 12.57
N ARG A 5 -19.44 -13.79 13.07
CA ARG A 5 -18.12 -13.19 13.22
C ARG A 5 -17.29 -13.40 11.96
N VAL A 6 -16.94 -12.30 11.27
CA VAL A 6 -16.14 -12.34 10.03
C VAL A 6 -14.77 -11.72 10.27
N GLY A 7 -13.75 -12.56 10.18
CA GLY A 7 -12.35 -12.15 10.30
C GLY A 7 -11.83 -11.47 9.04
N VAL A 8 -11.13 -10.35 9.19
CA VAL A 8 -10.46 -9.63 8.12
C VAL A 8 -8.96 -9.57 8.44
N PRO A 9 -8.09 -10.26 7.68
CA PRO A 9 -6.65 -10.21 7.89
C PRO A 9 -6.09 -8.81 7.62
N ARG A 10 -5.34 -8.25 8.59
CA ARG A 10 -4.70 -6.92 8.48
C ARG A 10 -3.40 -6.99 7.68
N ALA A 11 -3.47 -7.49 6.46
CA ALA A 11 -2.31 -7.67 5.58
C ALA A 11 -2.70 -7.51 4.11
N LEU A 12 -1.72 -7.35 3.24
CA LEU A 12 -1.89 -7.24 1.79
C LEU A 12 -2.93 -6.17 1.41
N LEU A 13 -3.99 -6.55 0.71
CA LEU A 13 -5.03 -5.64 0.21
C LEU A 13 -5.87 -4.96 1.31
N TYR A 14 -5.76 -5.39 2.58
CA TYR A 14 -6.37 -4.68 3.70
C TYR A 14 -5.91 -3.23 3.77
N HIS A 15 -4.63 -2.97 3.56
CA HIS A 15 -4.07 -1.62 3.64
C HIS A 15 -4.63 -0.67 2.57
N GLU A 16 -5.26 -1.21 1.54
CA GLU A 16 -5.88 -0.45 0.45
C GLU A 16 -7.41 -0.41 0.57
N TYR A 17 -8.03 -1.54 0.93
CA TYR A 17 -9.49 -1.72 0.88
C TYR A 17 -10.17 -1.88 2.24
N SER A 18 -9.48 -1.67 3.36
CA SER A 18 -10.04 -1.89 4.70
C SER A 18 -11.33 -1.14 4.94
N ALA A 19 -11.41 0.13 4.56
CA ALA A 19 -12.62 0.95 4.72
C ALA A 19 -13.81 0.39 3.91
N LEU A 20 -13.56 -0.10 2.68
CA LEU A 20 -14.58 -0.76 1.85
C LEU A 20 -15.07 -2.04 2.52
N TRP A 21 -14.14 -2.92 2.87
CA TRP A 21 -14.45 -4.28 3.35
C TRP A 21 -15.15 -4.27 4.69
N THR A 22 -14.61 -3.54 5.66
CA THR A 22 -15.20 -3.48 7.00
C THR A 22 -16.58 -2.84 6.98
N THR A 23 -16.76 -1.73 6.25
CA THR A 23 -18.06 -1.07 6.12
C THR A 23 -19.10 -1.97 5.42
N PHE A 24 -18.67 -2.71 4.38
CA PHE A 24 -19.59 -3.61 3.67
C PHE A 24 -20.04 -4.76 4.57
N LEU A 25 -19.11 -5.48 5.17
CA LEU A 25 -19.40 -6.64 6.03
C LEU A 25 -20.26 -6.25 7.25
N THR A 26 -19.91 -5.15 7.94
CA THR A 26 -20.75 -4.61 9.04
C THR A 26 -22.15 -4.23 8.55
N GLY A 27 -22.25 -3.62 7.37
CA GLY A 27 -23.53 -3.27 6.75
C GLY A 27 -24.41 -4.49 6.42
N LEU A 28 -23.81 -5.65 6.17
CA LEU A 28 -24.49 -6.93 5.98
C LEU A 28 -24.91 -7.58 7.32
N GLY A 29 -24.43 -7.06 8.46
CA GLY A 29 -24.76 -7.52 9.82
C GLY A 29 -23.76 -8.49 10.40
N ALA A 30 -22.53 -8.51 9.89
CA ALA A 30 -21.45 -9.23 10.52
C ALA A 30 -20.81 -8.44 11.67
N GLU A 31 -20.39 -9.15 12.71
CA GLU A 31 -19.37 -8.67 13.64
C GLU A 31 -18.02 -8.80 12.93
N VAL A 32 -17.42 -7.68 12.53
CA VAL A 32 -16.14 -7.67 11.84
C VAL A 32 -14.99 -7.71 12.85
N VAL A 33 -14.21 -8.79 12.81
CA VAL A 33 -13.04 -8.99 13.63
C VAL A 33 -11.79 -8.78 12.77
N VAL A 34 -11.06 -7.71 13.00
CA VAL A 34 -9.76 -7.48 12.33
C VAL A 34 -8.66 -8.16 13.15
N SER A 35 -7.72 -8.83 12.48
CA SER A 35 -6.53 -9.37 13.16
C SER A 35 -5.71 -8.26 13.82
N ASP A 36 -4.94 -8.62 14.84
CA ASP A 36 -4.10 -7.67 15.56
C ASP A 36 -3.09 -6.99 14.62
N PRO A 37 -2.51 -5.84 14.98
CA PRO A 37 -1.40 -5.27 14.24
C PRO A 37 -0.27 -6.29 14.08
N THR A 38 0.42 -6.25 12.94
CA THR A 38 1.57 -7.12 12.69
C THR A 38 2.57 -7.02 13.85
N SER A 39 2.99 -8.16 14.34
CA SER A 39 3.93 -8.30 15.44
C SER A 39 4.94 -9.41 15.11
N LYS A 40 6.00 -9.50 15.92
CA LYS A 40 6.97 -10.60 15.79
C LYS A 40 6.28 -11.98 15.84
N THR A 41 5.30 -12.16 16.74
CA THR A 41 4.56 -13.43 16.84
C THR A 41 3.80 -13.75 15.55
N ILE A 42 3.05 -12.77 15.00
CA ILE A 42 2.32 -12.94 13.75
C ILE A 42 3.28 -13.26 12.60
N LEU A 43 4.42 -12.55 12.52
CA LEU A 43 5.43 -12.80 11.50
C LEU A 43 6.03 -14.21 11.62
N ASP A 44 6.51 -14.58 12.82
CA ASP A 44 7.16 -15.88 13.07
C ASP A 44 6.21 -17.07 12.77
N GLU A 45 4.95 -16.95 13.16
CA GLU A 45 3.92 -17.97 12.85
C GLU A 45 3.62 -18.03 11.36
N GLY A 46 3.54 -16.88 10.70
CA GLY A 46 3.31 -16.81 9.27
C GLY A 46 4.46 -17.41 8.46
N VAL A 47 5.69 -17.14 8.85
CA VAL A 47 6.90 -17.75 8.24
C VAL A 47 6.88 -19.28 8.37
N LYS A 48 6.51 -19.80 9.54
CA LYS A 48 6.43 -21.26 9.78
C LYS A 48 5.33 -21.96 8.99
N ALA A 49 4.24 -21.24 8.69
CA ALA A 49 3.06 -21.81 8.05
C ALA A 49 3.04 -21.63 6.52
N ALA A 50 3.76 -20.65 6.01
CA ALA A 50 3.84 -20.38 4.57
C ALA A 50 4.90 -21.25 3.90
N VAL A 51 4.82 -21.36 2.57
CA VAL A 51 5.90 -21.95 1.77
C VAL A 51 7.12 -21.01 1.75
N ASP A 52 8.32 -21.58 1.72
CA ASP A 52 9.57 -20.82 1.85
C ASP A 52 9.74 -19.75 0.76
N GLU A 53 9.30 -20.03 -0.48
CA GLU A 53 9.39 -19.12 -1.62
C GLU A 53 8.32 -18.02 -1.62
N ALA A 54 7.44 -17.98 -0.61
CA ALA A 54 6.50 -16.88 -0.48
C ALA A 54 7.23 -15.57 -0.17
N CYS A 55 6.78 -14.46 -0.77
CA CYS A 55 7.29 -13.15 -0.39
C CYS A 55 6.82 -12.77 1.02
N LEU A 56 7.58 -11.91 1.69
CA LEU A 56 7.30 -11.47 3.05
C LEU A 56 5.82 -11.11 3.30
N PRO A 57 5.11 -10.31 2.47
CA PRO A 57 3.72 -9.97 2.74
C PRO A 57 2.76 -11.16 2.72
N VAL A 58 3.06 -12.18 1.94
CA VAL A 58 2.28 -13.44 1.94
C VAL A 58 2.55 -14.21 3.22
N LYS A 59 3.80 -14.31 3.68
CA LYS A 59 4.14 -14.94 4.98
C LYS A 59 3.41 -14.23 6.12
N VAL A 60 3.46 -12.91 6.17
CA VAL A 60 2.72 -12.10 7.16
C VAL A 60 1.21 -12.38 7.10
N PHE A 61 0.65 -12.50 5.90
CA PHE A 61 -0.77 -12.82 5.73
C PHE A 61 -1.16 -14.15 6.39
N TYR A 62 -0.33 -15.20 6.28
CA TYR A 62 -0.57 -16.46 6.99
C TYR A 62 -0.65 -16.26 8.50
N GLY A 63 0.24 -15.46 9.07
CA GLY A 63 0.20 -15.14 10.49
C GLY A 63 -1.08 -14.44 10.93
N HIS A 64 -1.59 -13.52 10.12
CA HIS A 64 -2.88 -12.85 10.36
C HIS A 64 -4.07 -13.81 10.27
N VAL A 65 -4.03 -14.78 9.36
CA VAL A 65 -5.06 -15.83 9.28
C VAL A 65 -5.03 -16.69 10.55
N LEU A 66 -3.85 -17.10 11.03
CA LEU A 66 -3.70 -17.86 12.27
C LEU A 66 -4.18 -17.07 13.50
N ASP A 67 -3.92 -15.76 13.55
CA ASP A 67 -4.46 -14.90 14.61
C ASP A 67 -5.99 -14.89 14.63
N LEU A 68 -6.64 -14.79 13.46
CA LEU A 68 -8.10 -14.86 13.35
C LEU A 68 -8.65 -16.24 13.73
N CYS A 69 -7.95 -17.33 13.40
CA CYS A 69 -8.32 -18.66 13.85
C CYS A 69 -8.36 -18.74 15.38
N ARG A 70 -7.35 -18.19 16.06
CA ARG A 70 -7.33 -18.12 17.54
C ARG A 70 -8.45 -17.27 18.12
N LYS A 71 -8.86 -16.23 17.42
CA LYS A 71 -9.98 -15.37 17.82
C LYS A 71 -11.34 -16.01 17.63
N GLY A 72 -11.40 -17.21 17.04
CA GLY A 72 -12.62 -18.00 16.90
C GLY A 72 -13.67 -17.32 16.02
N VAL A 73 -13.28 -16.81 14.84
CA VAL A 73 -14.20 -16.25 13.84
C VAL A 73 -14.91 -17.38 13.09
N ASP A 74 -16.15 -17.13 12.61
CA ASP A 74 -16.92 -18.11 11.83
C ASP A 74 -16.44 -18.16 10.38
N TYR A 75 -16.11 -17.00 9.83
CA TYR A 75 -15.63 -16.84 8.45
C TYR A 75 -14.37 -15.99 8.42
N ILE A 76 -13.50 -16.24 7.44
CA ILE A 76 -12.41 -15.32 7.05
C ILE A 76 -12.72 -14.73 5.68
N PHE A 77 -12.74 -13.41 5.58
CA PHE A 77 -12.90 -12.69 4.32
C PHE A 77 -11.56 -12.62 3.59
N LEU A 78 -11.46 -13.35 2.51
CA LEU A 78 -10.28 -13.48 1.67
C LEU A 78 -10.66 -13.48 0.18
N PRO A 79 -11.08 -12.34 -0.39
CA PRO A 79 -11.49 -12.31 -1.79
C PRO A 79 -10.31 -12.58 -2.71
N ARG A 80 -10.55 -13.37 -3.76
CA ARG A 80 -9.61 -13.58 -4.86
C ARG A 80 -9.66 -12.39 -5.80
N VAL A 81 -8.77 -11.44 -5.62
CA VAL A 81 -8.72 -10.23 -6.45
C VAL A 81 -7.84 -10.47 -7.67
N VAL A 82 -8.46 -10.71 -8.80
CA VAL A 82 -7.79 -10.90 -10.11
C VAL A 82 -7.50 -9.56 -10.75
N SER A 83 -8.49 -8.66 -10.74
CA SER A 83 -8.40 -7.33 -11.35
C SER A 83 -9.43 -6.39 -10.73
N VAL A 84 -9.04 -5.15 -10.50
CA VAL A 84 -9.91 -4.06 -10.03
C VAL A 84 -10.14 -2.99 -11.10
N GLU A 85 -9.45 -3.08 -12.24
CA GLU A 85 -9.58 -2.15 -13.37
C GLU A 85 -9.37 -2.86 -14.73
N ARG A 86 -9.71 -2.18 -15.80
CA ARG A 86 -9.57 -2.77 -17.14
C ARG A 86 -8.10 -2.99 -17.52
N ARG A 87 -7.80 -4.20 -18.05
CA ARG A 87 -6.48 -4.60 -18.57
C ARG A 87 -5.34 -4.52 -17.55
N ALA A 88 -5.65 -4.47 -16.26
CA ALA A 88 -4.65 -4.52 -15.22
C ALA A 88 -5.00 -5.60 -14.20
N PHE A 89 -4.00 -6.23 -13.64
CA PHE A 89 -4.13 -7.44 -12.85
C PHE A 89 -3.38 -7.33 -11.52
N SER A 90 -3.83 -8.09 -10.55
CA SER A 90 -3.07 -8.35 -9.33
C SER A 90 -1.91 -9.32 -9.61
N CYS A 91 -0.96 -9.44 -8.69
CA CYS A 91 0.12 -10.40 -8.84
C CYS A 91 -0.41 -11.86 -8.72
N PRO A 92 0.25 -12.85 -9.35
CA PRO A 92 -0.20 -14.24 -9.31
C PRO A 92 -0.35 -14.83 -7.90
N LYS A 93 0.49 -14.39 -6.93
CA LYS A 93 0.38 -14.84 -5.54
C LYS A 93 -0.92 -14.38 -4.87
N LEU A 94 -1.42 -13.18 -5.18
CA LEU A 94 -2.74 -12.73 -4.70
C LEU A 94 -3.90 -13.51 -5.35
N LEU A 95 -3.74 -13.92 -6.61
CA LEU A 95 -4.75 -14.76 -7.28
C LEU A 95 -4.83 -16.15 -6.63
N GLY A 96 -3.69 -16.74 -6.29
CA GLY A 96 -3.61 -18.08 -5.68
C GLY A 96 -3.81 -18.09 -4.16
N LEU A 97 -3.84 -16.93 -3.50
CA LEU A 97 -3.79 -16.84 -2.04
C LEU A 97 -4.89 -17.64 -1.32
N PRO A 98 -6.20 -17.60 -1.73
CA PRO A 98 -7.22 -18.40 -1.08
C PRO A 98 -6.95 -19.91 -1.15
N ASP A 99 -6.43 -20.39 -2.29
CA ASP A 99 -6.10 -21.81 -2.44
C ASP A 99 -4.88 -22.20 -1.61
N MET A 100 -3.87 -21.33 -1.57
CA MET A 100 -2.69 -21.54 -0.72
C MET A 100 -3.10 -21.68 0.76
N ILE A 101 -3.98 -20.78 1.26
CA ILE A 101 -4.48 -20.87 2.63
C ILE A 101 -5.26 -22.15 2.86
N LYS A 102 -6.18 -22.53 1.96
CA LYS A 102 -6.99 -23.76 2.08
C LYS A 102 -6.15 -25.04 2.13
N HIS A 103 -5.02 -25.07 1.43
CA HIS A 103 -4.18 -26.26 1.36
C HIS A 103 -3.16 -26.34 2.50
N ASN A 104 -2.61 -25.20 2.94
CA ASN A 104 -1.52 -25.19 3.91
C ASN A 104 -1.99 -25.07 5.36
N LEU A 105 -3.18 -24.50 5.61
CA LEU A 105 -3.70 -24.34 6.97
C LEU A 105 -4.91 -25.25 7.19
N ARG A 106 -4.85 -26.10 8.22
CA ARG A 106 -5.99 -26.91 8.67
C ARG A 106 -5.85 -27.23 10.16
N PRO A 107 -6.95 -27.16 10.96
CA PRO A 107 -8.27 -26.64 10.59
C PRO A 107 -8.29 -25.11 10.53
N PHE A 108 -9.20 -24.53 9.70
CA PHE A 108 -9.46 -23.08 9.66
C PHE A 108 -10.96 -22.81 9.44
N PRO A 109 -11.46 -21.58 9.74
CA PRO A 109 -12.83 -21.16 9.50
C PRO A 109 -13.21 -21.18 8.01
N TYR A 110 -14.52 -21.08 7.71
CA TYR A 110 -14.96 -20.98 6.32
C TYR A 110 -14.40 -19.72 5.64
N LEU A 111 -14.03 -19.83 4.35
CA LEU A 111 -13.56 -18.67 3.61
C LEU A 111 -14.68 -18.05 2.78
N ILE A 112 -14.74 -16.70 2.80
CA ILE A 112 -15.47 -15.91 1.82
C ILE A 112 -14.43 -15.48 0.78
N ASP A 113 -14.20 -16.30 -0.25
CA ASP A 113 -13.11 -16.17 -1.22
C ASP A 113 -13.58 -15.87 -2.65
N GLU A 114 -14.68 -15.14 -2.76
CA GLU A 114 -15.26 -14.78 -4.06
C GLU A 114 -14.25 -14.09 -4.99
N THR A 115 -14.32 -14.45 -6.27
CA THR A 115 -13.45 -13.90 -7.31
C THR A 115 -13.93 -12.53 -7.77
N ILE A 116 -13.07 -11.52 -7.67
CA ILE A 116 -13.27 -10.16 -8.17
C ILE A 116 -12.40 -9.98 -9.41
N ASN A 117 -13.04 -9.85 -10.58
CA ASN A 117 -12.34 -9.67 -11.86
C ASN A 117 -13.05 -8.64 -12.74
N LEU A 118 -12.49 -7.42 -12.77
CA LEU A 118 -13.03 -6.29 -13.55
C LEU A 118 -12.27 -6.05 -14.86
N SER A 119 -11.34 -6.95 -15.23
CA SER A 119 -10.47 -6.77 -16.41
C SER A 119 -11.23 -6.66 -17.72
N ARG A 120 -12.36 -7.36 -17.85
CA ARG A 120 -13.19 -7.41 -19.08
C ARG A 120 -14.56 -6.78 -18.91
N GLN A 121 -15.25 -7.10 -17.82
CA GLN A 121 -16.66 -6.73 -17.61
C GLN A 121 -16.88 -6.20 -16.17
N PRO A 122 -16.95 -4.86 -15.98
CA PRO A 122 -17.23 -4.27 -14.67
C PRO A 122 -18.53 -4.76 -14.01
N ARG A 123 -19.52 -5.20 -14.82
CA ARG A 123 -20.80 -5.74 -14.31
C ARG A 123 -20.64 -7.01 -13.48
N GLN A 124 -19.55 -7.76 -13.63
CA GLN A 124 -19.27 -8.94 -12.81
C GLN A 124 -19.15 -8.63 -11.33
N LEU A 125 -18.84 -7.35 -10.99
CA LEU A 125 -18.77 -6.89 -9.61
C LEU A 125 -20.10 -7.11 -8.86
N TYR A 126 -21.27 -6.87 -9.50
CA TYR A 126 -22.55 -7.05 -8.84
C TYR A 126 -22.79 -8.51 -8.43
N GLY A 127 -22.42 -9.46 -9.27
CA GLY A 127 -22.48 -10.89 -8.94
C GLY A 127 -21.54 -11.27 -7.79
N ALA A 128 -20.32 -10.73 -7.78
CA ALA A 128 -19.37 -10.96 -6.69
C ALA A 128 -19.89 -10.38 -5.36
N ILE A 129 -20.42 -9.16 -5.36
CA ILE A 129 -21.04 -8.52 -4.17
C ILE A 129 -22.15 -9.40 -3.60
N TRP A 130 -23.01 -9.93 -4.46
CA TRP A 130 -24.10 -10.80 -4.04
C TRP A 130 -23.58 -12.10 -3.41
N ARG A 131 -22.58 -12.75 -4.01
CA ARG A 131 -22.02 -13.99 -3.48
C ARG A 131 -21.24 -13.79 -2.18
N VAL A 132 -20.50 -12.67 -2.04
CA VAL A 132 -19.89 -12.27 -0.76
C VAL A 132 -20.93 -12.09 0.33
N ALA A 133 -22.10 -11.51 0.00
CA ALA A 133 -23.16 -11.27 0.97
C ALA A 133 -23.95 -12.53 1.34
N ALA A 134 -24.00 -13.53 0.48
CA ALA A 134 -24.86 -14.70 0.60
C ALA A 134 -24.74 -15.49 1.93
N PRO A 135 -23.54 -15.66 2.52
CA PRO A 135 -23.41 -16.27 3.86
C PRO A 135 -24.02 -15.46 4.99
N LEU A 136 -24.18 -14.14 4.81
CA LEU A 136 -24.61 -13.21 5.86
C LEU A 136 -26.07 -12.77 5.70
N THR A 137 -26.49 -12.50 4.45
CA THR A 137 -27.86 -12.05 4.14
C THR A 137 -28.20 -12.24 2.67
N ARG A 138 -29.49 -12.51 2.40
CA ARG A 138 -30.06 -12.54 1.04
C ARG A 138 -30.98 -11.33 0.77
N ASN A 139 -31.06 -10.35 1.69
CA ASN A 139 -31.90 -9.17 1.51
C ASN A 139 -31.26 -8.19 0.51
N PRO A 140 -31.86 -7.98 -0.69
CA PRO A 140 -31.26 -7.14 -1.74
C PRO A 140 -31.13 -5.67 -1.33
N LEU A 141 -32.09 -5.14 -0.56
CA LEU A 141 -32.06 -3.76 -0.09
C LEU A 141 -30.91 -3.53 0.91
N ARG A 142 -30.69 -4.51 1.81
CA ARG A 142 -29.58 -4.48 2.75
C ARG A 142 -28.24 -4.53 2.04
N ILE A 143 -28.09 -5.44 1.06
CA ILE A 143 -26.86 -5.58 0.26
C ILE A 143 -26.57 -4.28 -0.50
N ALA A 144 -27.56 -3.73 -1.22
CA ALA A 144 -27.38 -2.48 -1.96
C ALA A 144 -27.07 -1.28 -1.05
N GLY A 145 -27.71 -1.21 0.12
CA GLY A 145 -27.45 -0.17 1.11
C GLY A 145 -26.05 -0.27 1.72
N ALA A 146 -25.64 -1.49 2.09
CA ALA A 146 -24.28 -1.76 2.61
C ALA A 146 -23.21 -1.41 1.58
N TRP A 147 -23.39 -1.81 0.31
CA TRP A 147 -22.47 -1.51 -0.76
C TRP A 147 -22.30 0.00 -1.02
N ARG A 148 -23.40 0.75 -1.07
CA ARG A 148 -23.36 2.22 -1.22
C ARG A 148 -22.58 2.89 -0.10
N ARG A 149 -22.78 2.46 1.15
CA ARG A 149 -22.01 2.98 2.30
C ARG A 149 -20.55 2.64 2.19
N ALA A 150 -20.22 1.41 1.80
CA ALA A 150 -18.86 0.92 1.64
C ALA A 150 -18.07 1.71 0.59
N ILE A 151 -18.66 1.98 -0.58
CA ILE A 151 -18.03 2.81 -1.63
C ILE A 151 -17.75 4.23 -1.10
N ARG A 152 -18.71 4.84 -0.39
CA ARG A 152 -18.51 6.18 0.19
C ARG A 152 -17.38 6.20 1.23
N ALA A 153 -17.33 5.17 2.08
CA ALA A 153 -16.26 5.04 3.07
C ALA A 153 -14.89 4.87 2.41
N HIS A 154 -14.82 4.10 1.32
CA HIS A 154 -13.59 3.92 0.56
C HIS A 154 -13.15 5.22 -0.13
N ALA A 155 -14.07 5.92 -0.80
CA ALA A 155 -13.77 7.21 -1.43
C ALA A 155 -13.25 8.24 -0.42
N LEU A 156 -13.86 8.31 0.78
CA LEU A 156 -13.37 9.18 1.85
C LEU A 156 -11.98 8.74 2.37
N HIS A 157 -11.73 7.44 2.44
CA HIS A 157 -10.41 6.93 2.82
C HIS A 157 -9.34 7.32 1.79
N GLU A 158 -9.60 7.15 0.50
CA GLU A 158 -8.70 7.59 -0.57
C GLU A 158 -8.46 9.10 -0.57
N GLU A 159 -9.51 9.89 -0.30
CA GLU A 159 -9.39 11.34 -0.18
C GLU A 159 -8.47 11.73 0.99
N ARG A 160 -8.59 11.05 2.14
CA ARG A 160 -7.69 11.26 3.28
C ARG A 160 -6.24 10.90 2.96
N LEU A 161 -6.00 9.78 2.26
CA LEU A 161 -4.65 9.41 1.81
C LEU A 161 -4.08 10.50 0.89
N ARG A 162 -4.86 10.96 -0.08
CA ARG A 162 -4.46 12.08 -0.97
C ARG A 162 -4.20 13.37 -0.21
N ALA A 163 -4.94 13.63 0.85
CA ALA A 163 -4.75 14.78 1.75
C ALA A 163 -3.56 14.64 2.71
N GLY A 164 -2.76 13.56 2.60
CA GLY A 164 -1.56 13.37 3.42
C GLY A 164 -1.76 12.54 4.68
N TYR A 165 -2.91 11.91 4.86
CA TYR A 165 -3.08 10.94 5.94
C TYR A 165 -2.26 9.67 5.65
N ILE A 166 -1.45 9.25 6.61
CA ILE A 166 -0.67 8.01 6.56
C ILE A 166 -1.19 7.08 7.66
N PRO A 167 -1.78 5.91 7.30
CA PRO A 167 -2.27 4.94 8.27
C PRO A 167 -1.19 4.53 9.28
N GLY A 168 -1.56 4.46 10.56
CA GLY A 168 -0.64 4.03 11.63
C GLY A 168 0.38 5.07 12.07
N VAL A 169 0.44 6.22 11.45
CA VAL A 169 1.30 7.34 11.86
C VAL A 169 0.41 8.46 12.39
N GLN A 170 0.69 8.92 13.62
CA GLN A 170 0.01 10.12 14.14
C GLN A 170 0.31 11.28 13.20
N ALA A 171 -0.73 12.05 12.85
CA ALA A 171 -0.65 13.11 11.86
C ALA A 171 0.60 13.98 12.06
N ALA A 172 1.57 13.82 11.19
CA ALA A 172 2.64 14.78 11.05
C ALA A 172 2.00 16.12 10.72
N ARG A 173 2.45 17.15 11.44
CA ARG A 173 2.02 18.55 11.42
C ARG A 173 1.13 18.94 10.23
N ARG A 174 -0.09 19.45 10.52
CA ARG A 174 -0.99 20.09 9.57
C ARG A 174 -0.20 20.98 8.60
N GLY A 175 -0.16 20.63 7.33
CA GLY A 175 0.54 21.43 6.31
C GLY A 175 0.51 20.88 4.89
N SER A 176 0.17 19.64 4.71
CA SER A 176 -0.01 19.05 3.36
C SER A 176 -1.47 19.15 2.93
N GLN A 177 -1.95 20.36 2.61
CA GLN A 177 -3.13 20.44 1.76
C GLN A 177 -2.71 19.98 0.35
N PRO A 178 -3.44 19.04 -0.28
CA PRO A 178 -3.26 18.84 -1.71
C PRO A 178 -3.53 20.17 -2.41
N PRO A 179 -2.84 20.47 -3.50
CA PRO A 179 -3.15 21.65 -4.28
C PRO A 179 -4.61 21.57 -4.71
N GLY A 180 -5.32 22.67 -4.55
CA GLY A 180 -6.66 22.84 -5.06
C GLY A 180 -6.68 22.56 -6.57
N ASP A 181 -7.86 22.21 -7.05
CA ASP A 181 -8.23 21.84 -8.41
C ASP A 181 -7.27 22.32 -9.53
N GLY A 182 -6.65 21.37 -10.22
CA GLY A 182 -5.96 21.59 -11.50
C GLY A 182 -4.46 21.86 -11.47
N GLY A 183 -3.80 22.03 -10.32
CA GLY A 183 -2.35 22.27 -10.22
C GLY A 183 -1.53 20.99 -10.00
N ARG A 184 -0.31 20.91 -10.58
CA ARG A 184 0.65 19.86 -10.23
C ARG A 184 1.03 20.01 -8.76
N PRO A 185 0.94 18.95 -7.92
CA PRO A 185 1.29 19.04 -6.50
C PRO A 185 2.76 19.45 -6.33
N THR A 186 3.00 20.43 -5.50
CA THR A 186 4.34 20.79 -5.05
C THR A 186 4.42 20.46 -3.56
N TRP A 187 5.19 19.44 -3.21
CA TRP A 187 5.36 19.04 -1.79
C TRP A 187 6.57 19.70 -1.12
N ARG A 188 7.50 20.26 -1.91
CA ARG A 188 8.57 21.09 -1.35
C ARG A 188 7.99 22.39 -0.82
N ARG A 189 8.04 22.59 0.51
CA ARG A 189 7.56 23.81 1.14
C ARG A 189 8.58 24.30 2.17
N GLY A 190 9.01 25.54 2.02
CA GLY A 190 9.85 26.23 2.98
C GLY A 190 11.19 25.53 3.23
N ASP A 191 11.63 25.58 4.49
CA ASP A 191 12.94 25.07 4.90
C ASP A 191 12.96 23.56 5.25
N GLY A 192 11.80 22.92 5.32
CA GLY A 192 11.66 21.51 5.65
C GLY A 192 12.09 20.59 4.50
N LEU A 193 12.60 19.39 4.86
CA LEU A 193 12.87 18.32 3.90
C LEU A 193 11.60 17.51 3.61
N THR A 194 11.42 17.14 2.36
CA THR A 194 10.32 16.26 1.92
C THR A 194 10.90 15.03 1.25
N VAL A 195 10.54 13.85 1.75
CA VAL A 195 10.95 12.55 1.21
C VAL A 195 9.73 11.78 0.75
N ALA A 196 9.76 11.30 -0.49
CA ALA A 196 8.76 10.36 -0.97
C ALA A 196 9.11 8.93 -0.50
N VAL A 197 8.11 8.23 0.05
CA VAL A 197 8.20 6.80 0.37
C VAL A 197 7.21 6.08 -0.51
N VAL A 198 7.71 5.30 -1.47
CA VAL A 198 6.91 4.52 -2.41
C VAL A 198 7.07 3.03 -2.16
N GLY A 199 6.09 2.26 -2.55
CA GLY A 199 6.04 0.81 -2.37
C GLY A 199 4.60 0.33 -2.36
N HIS A 200 4.41 -0.96 -2.24
CA HIS A 200 3.07 -1.49 -2.03
C HIS A 200 2.48 -0.96 -0.72
N PRO A 201 1.16 -0.69 -0.63
CA PRO A 201 0.52 -0.18 0.59
C PRO A 201 0.84 -0.99 1.85
N TYR A 202 0.93 -2.31 1.73
CA TYR A 202 1.32 -3.19 2.84
C TYR A 202 2.78 -3.04 3.27
N ASN A 203 3.69 -2.60 2.39
CA ASN A 203 5.07 -2.27 2.77
C ASN A 203 5.15 -0.87 3.40
N VAL A 204 4.37 0.08 2.90
CA VAL A 204 4.41 1.48 3.37
C VAL A 204 3.66 1.68 4.68
N TYR A 205 2.51 1.02 4.86
CA TYR A 205 1.59 1.29 5.97
C TYR A 205 1.65 0.27 7.11
N ASP A 206 2.29 -0.89 6.91
CA ASP A 206 2.55 -1.81 8.01
C ASP A 206 3.86 -1.44 8.71
N ARG A 207 3.72 -0.89 9.90
CA ARG A 207 4.86 -0.38 10.70
C ARG A 207 5.86 -1.44 11.10
N HIS A 208 5.38 -2.67 11.34
CA HIS A 208 6.27 -3.79 11.70
C HIS A 208 7.09 -4.25 10.49
N ILE A 209 6.45 -4.38 9.32
CA ILE A 209 7.13 -4.78 8.08
C ILE A 209 8.19 -3.76 7.67
N ASN A 210 7.87 -2.46 7.72
CA ASN A 210 8.80 -1.42 7.30
C ASN A 210 9.73 -0.92 8.42
N LEU A 211 9.72 -1.54 9.59
CA LEU A 211 10.55 -1.17 10.75
C LEU A 211 10.43 0.34 11.09
N ASP A 212 9.19 0.84 11.02
CA ASP A 212 8.84 2.24 11.33
C ASP A 212 9.52 3.33 10.44
N VAL A 213 9.95 3.00 9.22
CA VAL A 213 10.62 3.96 8.30
C VAL A 213 9.89 5.30 8.23
N VAL A 214 8.57 5.28 8.03
CA VAL A 214 7.77 6.51 7.91
C VAL A 214 7.75 7.30 9.22
N ALA A 215 7.57 6.61 10.34
CA ALA A 215 7.55 7.25 11.66
C ALA A 215 8.93 7.85 12.01
N ARG A 216 10.02 7.17 11.68
CA ARG A 216 11.40 7.66 11.88
C ARG A 216 11.70 8.92 11.08
N LEU A 217 11.36 8.93 9.79
CA LEU A 217 11.51 10.12 8.95
C LEU A 217 10.74 11.31 9.55
N ASN A 218 9.50 11.09 10.00
CA ASN A 218 8.71 12.13 10.66
C ASN A 218 9.33 12.61 11.98
N GLN A 219 9.90 11.71 12.80
CA GLN A 219 10.62 12.05 14.03
C GLN A 219 11.86 12.92 13.74
N TRP A 220 12.52 12.70 12.60
CA TRP A 220 13.65 13.54 12.16
C TRP A 220 13.21 14.87 11.51
N GLY A 221 11.91 15.20 11.59
CA GLY A 221 11.35 16.45 11.06
C GLY A 221 11.17 16.46 9.53
N VAL A 222 11.23 15.28 8.90
CA VAL A 222 11.05 15.12 7.45
C VAL A 222 9.56 14.95 7.13
N GLN A 223 9.06 15.73 6.18
CA GLN A 223 7.73 15.51 5.62
C GLN A 223 7.76 14.27 4.73
N VAL A 224 6.91 13.29 5.02
CA VAL A 224 6.77 12.10 4.19
C VAL A 224 5.58 12.24 3.26
N VAL A 225 5.78 11.94 1.98
CA VAL A 225 4.73 11.81 0.97
C VAL A 225 4.75 10.40 0.38
N THR A 226 3.59 9.89 -0.03
CA THR A 226 3.46 8.51 -0.54
C THR A 226 2.93 8.47 -1.96
N ALA A 227 2.98 7.30 -2.60
CA ALA A 227 2.44 7.11 -3.94
C ALA A 227 0.93 7.42 -4.02
N ASP A 228 0.18 7.19 -2.93
CA ASP A 228 -1.27 7.43 -2.88
C ASP A 228 -1.65 8.93 -2.85
N MET A 229 -0.68 9.79 -2.56
CA MET A 229 -0.87 11.25 -2.60
C MET A 229 -0.75 11.83 -4.02
N VAL A 230 -0.19 11.06 -4.97
CA VAL A 230 -0.07 11.50 -6.37
C VAL A 230 -1.40 11.29 -7.10
N PRO A 231 -1.96 12.33 -7.73
CA PRO A 231 -3.18 12.20 -8.52
C PRO A 231 -3.08 11.12 -9.60
N ALA A 232 -4.14 10.33 -9.78
CA ALA A 232 -4.16 9.23 -10.75
C ALA A 232 -3.92 9.70 -12.20
N THR A 233 -4.28 10.94 -12.52
CA THR A 233 -4.00 11.56 -13.83
C THR A 233 -2.49 11.69 -14.08
N LEU A 234 -1.75 12.18 -13.08
CA LEU A 234 -0.29 12.32 -13.16
C LEU A 234 0.43 10.97 -13.20
N VAL A 235 -0.04 10.00 -12.40
CA VAL A 235 0.44 8.62 -12.47
C VAL A 235 0.29 8.07 -13.88
N ARG A 236 -0.87 8.30 -14.51
CA ARG A 236 -1.15 7.85 -15.88
C ARG A 236 -0.25 8.54 -16.89
N GLU A 237 -0.11 9.86 -16.82
CA GLU A 237 0.79 10.64 -17.70
C GLU A 237 2.22 10.08 -17.68
N GLU A 238 2.73 9.73 -16.50
CA GLU A 238 4.08 9.20 -16.39
C GLU A 238 4.19 7.77 -16.94
N THR A 239 3.18 6.93 -16.75
CA THR A 239 3.21 5.54 -17.25
C THR A 239 2.95 5.46 -18.75
N GLU A 240 2.17 6.38 -19.35
CA GLU A 240 1.95 6.46 -20.79
C GLU A 240 3.22 6.84 -21.58
N ARG A 241 4.21 7.46 -20.93
CA ARG A 241 5.53 7.75 -21.53
C ARG A 241 6.43 6.53 -21.63
N MET A 242 6.05 5.42 -21.02
CA MET A 242 6.84 4.20 -21.07
C MET A 242 6.67 3.48 -22.41
N PRO A 243 7.73 2.84 -22.93
CA PRO A 243 7.66 2.11 -24.19
C PRO A 243 6.75 0.88 -24.12
N LYS A 244 6.48 0.37 -22.92
CA LYS A 244 5.60 -0.78 -22.68
C LYS A 244 4.81 -0.57 -21.39
N ASP A 245 3.50 -0.78 -21.45
CA ASP A 245 2.61 -0.68 -20.29
C ASP A 245 2.88 -1.80 -19.27
N LEU A 246 2.80 -1.46 -18.00
CA LEU A 246 2.92 -2.40 -16.89
C LEU A 246 1.51 -2.88 -16.50
N PHE A 247 1.25 -4.16 -16.65
CA PHE A 247 -0.08 -4.73 -16.43
C PHE A 247 -0.43 -4.99 -14.97
N TRP A 248 0.50 -4.83 -14.01
CA TRP A 248 0.20 -4.91 -12.58
C TRP A 248 -0.35 -3.59 -12.05
N THR A 249 -1.59 -3.59 -11.54
CA THR A 249 -2.29 -2.39 -11.05
C THR A 249 -1.45 -1.59 -10.06
N THR A 250 -1.04 -2.21 -8.96
CA THR A 250 -0.28 -1.51 -7.91
C THR A 250 1.13 -1.17 -8.37
N GLY A 251 1.80 -2.07 -9.11
CA GLY A 251 3.12 -1.80 -9.68
C GLY A 251 3.13 -0.59 -10.61
N ARG A 252 2.09 -0.44 -11.45
CA ARG A 252 1.91 0.73 -12.32
C ARG A 252 1.72 2.01 -11.51
N ARG A 253 0.93 1.98 -10.43
CA ARG A 253 0.74 3.13 -9.54
C ARG A 253 2.05 3.54 -8.87
N ILE A 254 2.81 2.59 -8.32
CA ILE A 254 4.11 2.84 -7.68
C ILE A 254 5.09 3.46 -8.69
N LEU A 255 5.21 2.86 -9.87
CA LEU A 255 6.13 3.31 -10.91
C LEU A 255 5.80 4.72 -11.40
N GLY A 256 4.53 4.99 -11.71
CA GLY A 256 4.08 6.32 -12.16
C GLY A 256 4.27 7.38 -11.08
N ALA A 257 3.98 7.08 -9.83
CA ALA A 257 4.22 8.01 -8.73
C ALA A 257 5.72 8.27 -8.51
N ALA A 258 6.56 7.23 -8.54
CA ALA A 258 8.01 7.39 -8.43
C ALA A 258 8.59 8.23 -9.58
N TYR A 259 8.16 7.98 -10.82
CA TYR A 259 8.59 8.77 -11.98
C TYR A 259 8.12 10.22 -11.87
N TYR A 260 6.89 10.46 -11.40
CA TYR A 260 6.41 11.81 -11.14
C TYR A 260 7.31 12.54 -10.13
N PHE A 261 7.65 11.94 -9.00
CA PHE A 261 8.54 12.55 -8.01
C PHE A 261 9.93 12.86 -8.58
N LEU A 262 10.50 11.95 -9.37
CA LEU A 262 11.81 12.13 -10.00
C LEU A 262 11.80 13.23 -11.07
N HIS A 263 10.78 13.27 -11.93
CA HIS A 263 10.71 14.24 -13.04
C HIS A 263 10.32 15.63 -12.55
N SER A 264 9.37 15.74 -11.63
CA SER A 264 8.89 17.01 -11.10
C SER A 264 9.86 17.69 -10.12
N ARG A 265 10.84 16.92 -9.59
CA ARG A 265 11.74 17.35 -8.53
C ARG A 265 10.99 17.93 -7.31
N SER A 266 9.78 17.45 -7.07
CA SER A 266 8.89 17.95 -6.03
C SER A 266 9.22 17.43 -4.63
N VAL A 267 10.24 16.57 -4.51
CA VAL A 267 10.75 16.00 -3.26
C VAL A 267 12.26 16.11 -3.20
N ASP A 268 12.82 16.04 -1.98
CA ASP A 268 14.26 16.13 -1.74
C ASP A 268 14.94 14.75 -1.78
N GLY A 269 14.15 13.67 -1.64
CA GLY A 269 14.64 12.30 -1.70
C GLY A 269 13.51 11.32 -1.99
N LEU A 270 13.86 10.13 -2.47
CA LEU A 270 12.93 9.04 -2.79
C LEU A 270 13.41 7.73 -2.15
N VAL A 271 12.59 7.16 -1.27
CA VAL A 271 12.77 5.83 -0.70
C VAL A 271 11.77 4.87 -1.34
N HIS A 272 12.23 3.75 -1.85
CA HIS A 272 11.39 2.69 -2.38
C HIS A 272 11.48 1.45 -1.48
N LEU A 273 10.35 1.09 -0.87
CA LEU A 273 10.22 -0.09 -0.02
C LEU A 273 9.76 -1.27 -0.87
N VAL A 274 10.56 -2.31 -0.95
CA VAL A 274 10.28 -3.52 -1.72
C VAL A 274 10.34 -4.74 -0.80
N SER A 275 9.50 -5.73 -1.06
CA SER A 275 9.56 -7.00 -0.31
C SER A 275 10.45 -8.00 -1.02
N PHE A 276 11.33 -8.67 -0.26
CA PHE A 276 12.10 -9.81 -0.77
C PHE A 276 11.17 -10.90 -1.31
N GLY A 277 11.54 -11.49 -2.43
CA GLY A 277 10.73 -12.52 -3.10
C GLY A 277 9.49 -11.98 -3.84
N CYS A 278 9.31 -10.64 -3.94
CA CYS A 278 8.22 -10.04 -4.72
C CYS A 278 8.65 -9.80 -6.17
N GLY A 279 8.10 -10.58 -7.13
CA GLY A 279 8.41 -10.45 -8.56
C GLY A 279 8.05 -9.08 -9.15
N PRO A 280 6.83 -8.56 -8.97
CA PRO A 280 6.48 -7.21 -9.39
C PRO A 280 7.39 -6.12 -8.83
N ASP A 281 7.73 -6.17 -7.53
CA ASP A 281 8.61 -5.19 -6.91
C ASP A 281 10.03 -5.24 -7.47
N SER A 282 10.54 -6.42 -7.80
CA SER A 282 11.88 -6.57 -8.39
C SER A 282 11.98 -5.82 -9.72
N LEU A 283 10.94 -5.92 -10.57
CA LEU A 283 10.89 -5.19 -11.84
C LEU A 283 10.69 -3.69 -11.63
N VAL A 284 9.73 -3.30 -10.81
CA VAL A 284 9.41 -1.89 -10.54
C VAL A 284 10.60 -1.20 -9.87
N GLY A 285 11.24 -1.85 -8.90
CA GLY A 285 12.42 -1.34 -8.21
C GLY A 285 13.57 -1.05 -9.16
N GLU A 286 13.86 -1.98 -10.07
CA GLU A 286 14.91 -1.81 -11.09
C GLU A 286 14.59 -0.64 -12.03
N LEU A 287 13.33 -0.51 -12.49
CA LEU A 287 12.92 0.59 -13.37
C LEU A 287 13.06 1.96 -12.68
N VAL A 288 12.64 2.06 -11.43
CA VAL A 288 12.78 3.30 -10.64
C VAL A 288 14.25 3.62 -10.40
N GLN A 289 15.07 2.63 -10.01
CA GLN A 289 16.50 2.82 -9.76
C GLN A 289 17.24 3.30 -11.01
N ARG A 290 16.97 2.71 -12.17
CA ARG A 290 17.55 3.15 -13.45
C ARG A 290 17.17 4.57 -13.79
N GLN A 291 15.90 4.94 -13.58
CA GLN A 291 15.44 6.31 -13.86
C GLN A 291 16.08 7.32 -12.89
N ALA A 292 16.18 6.99 -11.61
CA ALA A 292 16.87 7.83 -10.63
C ALA A 292 18.36 8.02 -10.97
N ALA A 293 19.05 6.93 -11.35
CA ALA A 293 20.45 6.97 -11.77
C ALA A 293 20.67 7.78 -13.06
N ARG A 294 19.71 7.75 -14.00
CA ARG A 294 19.75 8.53 -15.24
C ARG A 294 19.58 10.03 -14.99
N LEU A 295 18.65 10.39 -14.15
CA LEU A 295 18.33 11.81 -13.88
C LEU A 295 19.32 12.46 -12.91
N ARG A 296 19.81 11.72 -11.91
CA ARG A 296 20.76 12.18 -10.87
C ARG A 296 20.34 13.46 -10.14
N THR A 297 19.04 13.75 -10.11
CA THR A 297 18.50 15.00 -9.54
C THR A 297 17.98 14.83 -8.13
N THR A 298 17.63 13.60 -7.75
CA THR A 298 16.98 13.28 -6.47
C THR A 298 17.67 12.07 -5.87
N PRO A 299 18.24 12.14 -4.66
CA PRO A 299 18.76 11.00 -3.93
C PRO A 299 17.74 9.87 -3.89
N PHE A 300 18.18 8.63 -4.15
CA PHE A 300 17.32 7.45 -4.19
C PHE A 300 17.86 6.36 -3.27
N LEU A 301 16.96 5.74 -2.50
CA LEU A 301 17.25 4.59 -1.65
C LEU A 301 16.26 3.46 -1.92
N LEU A 302 16.76 2.29 -2.33
CA LEU A 302 15.99 1.06 -2.38
C LEU A 302 16.19 0.29 -1.07
N LEU A 303 15.11 0.03 -0.33
CA LEU A 303 15.11 -0.77 0.89
C LEU A 303 14.36 -2.08 0.64
N THR A 304 15.09 -3.18 0.62
CA THR A 304 14.50 -4.53 0.57
C THR A 304 14.18 -4.99 1.98
N LEU A 305 12.93 -5.40 2.19
CA LEU A 305 12.38 -5.86 3.44
C LEU A 305 12.19 -7.39 3.38
N ASP A 306 12.67 -8.10 4.37
CA ASP A 306 12.48 -9.53 4.55
C ASP A 306 12.24 -9.88 6.01
N GLU A 307 11.95 -11.15 6.31
CA GLU A 307 11.70 -11.63 7.66
C GLU A 307 12.93 -11.58 8.58
N HIS A 308 14.11 -11.41 8.02
CA HIS A 308 15.40 -11.30 8.74
C HIS A 308 15.91 -9.86 8.80
N SER A 309 15.18 -8.90 8.22
CA SER A 309 15.58 -7.50 8.21
C SER A 309 15.75 -6.97 9.64
N GLY A 310 16.99 -6.61 9.99
CA GLY A 310 17.33 -6.04 11.28
C GLY A 310 17.15 -4.53 11.31
N GLU A 311 16.61 -4.01 12.42
CA GLU A 311 16.38 -2.58 12.62
C GLU A 311 17.66 -1.76 12.45
N GLY A 312 18.80 -2.20 13.04
CA GLY A 312 20.06 -1.46 12.99
C GLY A 312 20.58 -1.23 11.57
N GLY A 313 20.56 -2.27 10.72
CA GLY A 313 21.00 -2.15 9.33
C GLY A 313 20.12 -1.22 8.50
N LEU A 314 18.79 -1.24 8.74
CA LEU A 314 17.86 -0.34 8.07
C LEU A 314 18.08 1.11 8.50
N VAL A 315 18.20 1.35 9.83
CA VAL A 315 18.42 2.70 10.39
C VAL A 315 19.68 3.32 9.83
N THR A 316 20.82 2.60 9.85
CA THR A 316 22.09 3.10 9.30
C THR A 316 21.98 3.50 7.81
N ARG A 317 21.30 2.69 7.01
CA ARG A 317 21.08 3.02 5.58
C ARG A 317 20.19 4.24 5.41
N LEU A 318 19.15 4.38 6.24
CA LEU A 318 18.23 5.51 6.20
C LEU A 318 18.91 6.80 6.66
N GLU A 319 19.76 6.75 7.69
CA GLU A 319 20.58 7.88 8.14
C GLU A 319 21.56 8.35 7.07
N ALA A 320 22.32 7.42 6.47
CA ALA A 320 23.22 7.74 5.36
C ALA A 320 22.48 8.37 4.17
N PHE A 321 21.29 7.87 3.86
CA PHE A 321 20.43 8.45 2.83
C PHE A 321 20.01 9.88 3.21
N MET A 322 19.59 10.11 4.46
CA MET A 322 19.19 11.45 4.92
C MET A 322 20.35 12.45 4.88
N ASP A 323 21.57 12.01 5.13
CA ASP A 323 22.75 12.87 4.98
C ASP A 323 22.99 13.27 3.52
N MET A 324 22.79 12.36 2.58
CA MET A 324 22.82 12.70 1.14
C MET A 324 21.72 13.70 0.77
N VAL A 325 20.50 13.53 1.30
CA VAL A 325 19.37 14.43 1.05
C VAL A 325 19.66 15.83 1.58
N ARG A 326 20.19 15.96 2.82
CA ARG A 326 20.56 17.24 3.42
C ARG A 326 21.63 17.97 2.60
N ARG A 327 22.73 17.29 2.25
CA ARG A 327 23.81 17.86 1.41
C ARG A 327 23.30 18.30 0.04
N GLY A 328 22.42 17.48 -0.60
CA GLY A 328 21.82 17.84 -1.88
C GLY A 328 20.94 19.10 -1.79
N ARG A 329 20.19 19.28 -0.69
CA ARG A 329 19.39 20.46 -0.45
C ARG A 329 20.24 21.72 -0.19
N GLU A 330 21.31 21.59 0.59
CA GLU A 330 22.26 22.68 0.86
C GLU A 330 22.96 23.15 -0.42
N ALA A 331 23.42 22.21 -1.24
CA ALA A 331 24.06 22.53 -2.52
C ALA A 331 23.08 23.23 -3.49
N ALA A 332 21.80 22.80 -3.53
CA ALA A 332 20.78 23.45 -4.36
C ALA A 332 20.53 24.90 -3.90
N ARG A 333 20.44 25.14 -2.59
CA ARG A 333 20.28 26.49 -2.03
C ARG A 333 21.47 27.42 -2.29
N ALA A 334 22.67 26.90 -2.19
CA ALA A 334 23.90 27.66 -2.50
C ALA A 334 23.90 28.12 -3.97
N ALA A 335 23.56 27.21 -4.89
CA ALA A 335 23.47 27.52 -6.31
C ALA A 335 22.36 28.55 -6.65
N GLU A 336 21.22 28.49 -5.96
CA GLU A 336 20.15 29.50 -6.10
C GLU A 336 20.57 30.89 -5.58
N ALA A 337 21.32 30.94 -4.47
CA ALA A 337 21.84 32.19 -3.92
C ALA A 337 22.89 32.86 -4.82
N GLU A 338 23.80 32.08 -5.42
CA GLU A 338 24.80 32.56 -6.36
C GLU A 338 24.19 33.02 -7.69
N GLY A 339 23.18 32.31 -8.19
CA GLY A 339 22.49 32.69 -9.44
C GLY A 339 21.57 33.90 -9.32
N GLY A 340 21.12 34.24 -8.10
CA GLY A 340 20.28 35.43 -7.81
C GLY A 340 21.05 36.75 -7.73
N THR A 341 22.37 36.73 -7.59
CA THR A 341 23.22 37.93 -7.53
C THR A 341 23.75 38.39 -8.92
N ALA A 342 23.44 37.62 -9.98
CA ALA A 342 23.90 37.88 -11.35
C ALA A 342 22.82 38.49 -12.30
N ARG A 343 21.74 39.09 -11.73
CA ARG A 343 20.70 39.79 -12.53
C ARG A 343 20.56 41.25 -12.12
#